data_a1a079ff5fb4279d1ac86ba83632fdc4
#
_entry.id   a1a079ff5fb4279d1ac86ba83632fdc4
#
_cell.length_a   1.000
_cell.length_b   1.000
_cell.length_c   1.000
_cell.angle_alpha   90.00
_cell.angle_beta   90.00
_cell.angle_gamma   90.00
#
_symmetry.space_group_name_H-M   'P 1'
#
loop_
_entity.id
_entity.type
_entity.pdbx_description
1 polymer ?
#
loop_
_entity_poly.entity_id
_entity_poly.type
_entity_poly.pdbx_seq_one_letter_code
_entity_poly.pdbx_strand_id
1 'polypeptide(L)'
;MPGPAVPSGSKPDSLITRHRANGSTESGQLSGRPQPVSPAATVGATLGTISPNINAFVQGTVTIAASSMPPMRLARSLVSGSKHRFKDDQGFDLDLTYILPRVVALGLPASGMIEPLYRNPLSEVRRFFDTYHPKRYTMVNLCDERDYADDEFPNAQVLRFPHRDHHPPALCAIVDFCRRLQAILDGDPDHVVAVHCKAGKGRTGVMISSYLLWCGLPECGGDAQTAIALFRARRTTDGDACVQPSQCKYVHHFNELRVLGAAAQADRLQGRRIRLLAVGISHAPAALRASNRSEAQGSGWSARVLESAVNTVAASWHLQLDLACVRPVETQDGVSSGAVRMAKLPVLRCEAGSGPHRLDIPGGLAVCGELRLTLLDVGGLGLAATELAWLHVHTGFLPPDSSEAVRARAPPGTLLDEPPADPSVCTATYTREEVDLADKDPRFPHGWELTLYYQHEPDARGGGTMRAG
;
A
#
# COMPACT_ATOMS: atom_id res chain seq x y z
N MET A 1 -51.44 -39.45 4.70
CA MET A 1 -50.13 -39.98 5.10
C MET A 1 -49.25 -38.80 5.39
N PRO A 2 -48.91 -38.52 6.64
CA PRO A 2 -48.08 -37.39 7.00
C PRO A 2 -46.60 -37.79 7.02
N GLY A 3 -45.75 -36.90 6.53
CA GLY A 3 -44.29 -37.00 6.62
C GLY A 3 -43.77 -36.46 7.97
N PRO A 4 -42.58 -36.86 8.42
CA PRO A 4 -42.12 -36.63 9.78
C PRO A 4 -41.49 -35.23 10.02
N ALA A 5 -41.66 -34.83 11.27
CA ALA A 5 -41.25 -33.57 11.85
C ALA A 5 -39.71 -33.34 11.94
N VAL A 6 -39.33 -32.08 11.86
CA VAL A 6 -38.00 -31.57 12.14
C VAL A 6 -37.89 -31.26 13.65
N PRO A 7 -36.83 -31.65 14.35
CA PRO A 7 -36.61 -31.20 15.73
C PRO A 7 -35.84 -29.86 15.73
N SER A 8 -36.39 -28.94 16.51
CA SER A 8 -35.76 -27.72 16.98
C SER A 8 -34.74 -28.06 18.06
N GLY A 9 -33.61 -27.35 18.09
CA GLY A 9 -32.74 -27.41 19.26
C GLY A 9 -31.37 -26.85 19.02
N SER A 10 -31.21 -25.72 19.62
CA SER A 10 -30.30 -25.26 20.68
C SER A 10 -29.06 -24.50 20.24
N LYS A 11 -28.96 -23.32 20.79
CA LYS A 11 -27.80 -22.40 20.85
C LYS A 11 -26.58 -23.10 21.47
N PRO A 12 -25.37 -22.76 21.10
CA PRO A 12 -24.22 -23.00 21.95
C PRO A 12 -23.90 -21.76 22.78
N ASP A 13 -23.86 -22.01 24.08
CA ASP A 13 -23.40 -21.10 25.11
C ASP A 13 -21.89 -20.91 25.07
N SER A 14 -21.51 -19.72 25.52
CA SER A 14 -20.15 -19.27 25.85
C SER A 14 -19.50 -20.17 26.92
N LEU A 15 -18.26 -20.62 26.67
CA LEU A 15 -17.38 -21.15 27.70
C LEU A 15 -15.97 -20.61 27.52
N ILE A 16 -15.71 -19.51 28.24
CA ILE A 16 -14.37 -19.08 28.62
C ILE A 16 -13.94 -19.96 29.80
N THR A 17 -12.99 -20.85 29.60
CA THR A 17 -12.35 -21.56 30.71
C THR A 17 -10.91 -21.08 30.85
N ARG A 18 -10.67 -20.33 31.93
CA ARG A 18 -9.34 -20.04 32.45
C ARG A 18 -8.76 -21.33 33.06
N HIS A 19 -7.63 -21.79 32.59
CA HIS A 19 -6.80 -22.71 33.34
C HIS A 19 -5.52 -22.04 33.82
N ARG A 20 -5.42 -22.03 35.12
CA ARG A 20 -4.27 -21.61 35.94
C ARG A 20 -3.24 -22.73 35.95
N ALA A 21 -1.98 -22.33 35.94
CA ALA A 21 -0.79 -23.18 36.00
C ALA A 21 -0.72 -24.06 37.24
N ASN A 22 -0.16 -25.23 37.08
CA ASN A 22 0.82 -25.74 38.02
C ASN A 22 1.81 -26.71 37.32
N GLY A 23 3.07 -26.56 37.69
CA GLY A 23 4.23 -27.11 37.04
C GLY A 23 4.51 -28.56 37.33
N SER A 24 5.42 -29.06 36.56
CA SER A 24 6.64 -29.77 37.02
C SER A 24 7.39 -30.26 35.77
N THR A 25 8.64 -29.99 35.84
CA THR A 25 9.85 -30.46 35.14
C THR A 25 9.78 -31.83 34.46
N GLU A 26 10.15 -31.84 33.14
CA GLU A 26 11.12 -32.82 32.66
C GLU A 26 11.80 -32.31 31.37
N SER A 27 13.12 -32.52 31.34
CA SER A 27 14.07 -32.07 30.35
C SER A 27 14.01 -32.93 29.08
N GLY A 28 13.75 -32.28 27.93
CA GLY A 28 13.96 -32.86 26.61
C GLY A 28 14.47 -31.78 25.66
N GLN A 29 15.77 -31.78 25.40
CA GLN A 29 16.40 -30.93 24.39
C GLN A 29 15.86 -31.26 23.02
N LEU A 30 15.11 -30.31 22.44
CA LEU A 30 14.87 -30.24 21.02
C LEU A 30 15.39 -28.89 20.51
N SER A 31 16.31 -29.06 19.59
CA SER A 31 17.15 -28.10 18.89
C SER A 31 16.41 -26.84 18.35
N GLY A 32 16.87 -25.71 18.79
CA GLY A 32 17.13 -24.50 18.01
C GLY A 32 16.05 -23.93 17.13
N ARG A 33 15.01 -23.30 17.71
CA ARG A 33 14.28 -22.21 17.02
C ARG A 33 15.19 -20.98 16.97
N PRO A 34 15.31 -20.29 15.81
CA PRO A 34 16.02 -19.02 15.80
C PRO A 34 15.23 -17.99 16.63
N GLN A 35 15.81 -17.53 17.71
CA GLN A 35 15.31 -16.40 18.49
C GLN A 35 15.50 -15.10 17.70
N PRO A 36 14.59 -14.14 17.80
CA PRO A 36 14.81 -12.81 17.26
C PRO A 36 16.01 -12.19 17.97
N VAL A 37 17.01 -11.80 17.20
CA VAL A 37 18.24 -11.17 17.72
C VAL A 37 17.84 -9.81 18.28
N SER A 38 18.09 -9.60 19.59
CA SER A 38 18.00 -8.28 20.23
C SER A 38 18.98 -7.32 19.56
N PRO A 39 18.65 -6.02 19.43
CA PRO A 39 19.53 -5.05 18.81
C PRO A 39 20.77 -4.83 19.69
N ALA A 40 21.93 -5.25 19.20
CA ALA A 40 23.21 -4.92 19.82
C ALA A 40 23.75 -3.63 19.20
N ALA A 41 24.02 -2.68 20.11
CA ALA A 41 24.98 -1.60 20.05
C ALA A 41 25.08 -0.74 18.79
N THR A 42 24.65 0.48 18.96
CA THR A 42 24.87 1.70 18.17
C THR A 42 26.35 1.90 17.84
N VAL A 43 26.67 1.93 16.55
CA VAL A 43 27.84 2.65 16.03
C VAL A 43 27.29 3.75 15.13
N GLY A 44 27.37 4.98 15.60
CA GLY A 44 26.98 6.17 14.85
C GLY A 44 27.95 6.41 13.70
N ALA A 45 27.40 6.47 12.50
CA ALA A 45 28.03 7.13 11.35
C ALA A 45 26.94 7.86 10.59
N THR A 46 27.02 9.17 10.63
CA THR A 46 26.23 10.11 9.83
C THR A 46 26.60 9.90 8.37
N LEU A 47 25.73 9.28 7.59
CA LEU A 47 25.82 9.25 6.14
C LEU A 47 24.60 9.93 5.55
N GLY A 48 24.89 11.02 4.82
CA GLY A 48 23.91 11.82 4.10
C GLY A 48 23.13 10.99 3.09
N THR A 49 21.92 11.41 2.85
CA THR A 49 20.93 10.89 1.94
C THR A 49 21.49 10.69 0.53
N ILE A 50 21.71 9.45 0.12
CA ILE A 50 22.02 9.11 -1.28
C ILE A 50 20.86 8.27 -1.81
N SER A 51 20.12 8.84 -2.75
CA SER A 51 19.16 8.13 -3.58
C SER A 51 19.92 7.22 -4.55
N PRO A 52 19.73 5.89 -4.56
CA PRO A 52 20.50 5.01 -5.42
C PRO A 52 19.95 5.02 -6.84
N ASN A 53 20.59 5.75 -7.73
CA ASN A 53 20.41 5.58 -9.16
C ASN A 53 21.22 4.35 -9.61
N ILE A 54 20.56 3.24 -9.95
CA ILE A 54 21.18 1.95 -10.27
C ILE A 54 22.15 2.05 -11.46
N ASN A 55 21.95 3.02 -12.35
CA ASN A 55 22.85 3.25 -13.49
C ASN A 55 24.22 3.82 -13.07
N ALA A 56 24.34 4.44 -11.91
CA ALA A 56 25.62 4.91 -11.40
C ALA A 56 26.49 3.77 -10.83
N PHE A 57 25.86 2.64 -10.50
CA PHE A 57 26.55 1.47 -9.93
C PHE A 57 27.40 0.71 -10.99
N VAL A 58 27.06 0.81 -12.27
CA VAL A 58 27.77 0.12 -13.36
C VAL A 58 29.01 0.90 -13.83
N GLN A 59 29.12 2.19 -13.53
CA GLN A 59 30.22 3.05 -14.02
C GLN A 59 31.09 3.70 -12.93
N GLY A 60 30.79 3.50 -11.65
CA GLY A 60 31.55 4.10 -10.56
C GLY A 60 32.41 3.11 -9.82
N THR A 61 33.74 3.22 -9.95
CA THR A 61 34.71 2.53 -9.10
C THR A 61 34.63 3.14 -7.69
N VAL A 62 33.83 2.52 -6.82
CA VAL A 62 33.83 2.90 -5.40
C VAL A 62 34.98 2.19 -4.72
N THR A 63 36.02 2.94 -4.39
CA THR A 63 37.10 2.46 -3.53
C THR A 63 36.58 2.36 -2.10
N ILE A 64 36.05 1.20 -1.72
CA ILE A 64 35.68 0.90 -0.35
C ILE A 64 36.81 0.10 0.27
N ALA A 65 37.28 0.53 1.45
CA ALA A 65 38.22 -0.24 2.24
C ALA A 65 37.73 -1.68 2.43
N ALA A 66 38.56 -2.64 2.06
CA ALA A 66 38.24 -4.05 1.99
C ALA A 66 37.86 -4.62 3.37
N SER A 67 36.58 -4.64 3.69
CA SER A 67 36.05 -5.60 4.65
C SER A 67 35.85 -6.93 3.92
N SER A 68 36.13 -8.04 4.59
CA SER A 68 36.20 -9.40 4.06
C SER A 68 34.88 -10.01 3.53
N MET A 69 33.92 -9.20 3.14
CA MET A 69 32.63 -9.67 2.60
C MET A 69 32.71 -9.93 1.08
N PRO A 70 32.18 -11.06 0.61
CA PRO A 70 32.02 -11.30 -0.82
C PRO A 70 31.24 -10.17 -1.49
N PRO A 71 31.65 -9.70 -2.68
CA PRO A 71 31.01 -8.53 -3.35
C PRO A 71 29.51 -8.67 -3.56
N MET A 72 28.99 -9.88 -3.74
CA MET A 72 27.55 -10.15 -3.85
C MET A 72 26.77 -9.94 -2.55
N ARG A 73 27.36 -10.27 -1.40
CA ARG A 73 26.73 -9.99 -0.09
C ARG A 73 26.66 -8.49 0.19
N LEU A 74 27.70 -7.76 -0.22
CA LEU A 74 27.73 -6.30 -0.12
C LEU A 74 26.63 -5.66 -1.00
N ALA A 75 26.49 -6.11 -2.25
CA ALA A 75 25.45 -5.62 -3.14
C ALA A 75 24.03 -5.86 -2.58
N ARG A 76 23.76 -7.04 -2.03
CA ARG A 76 22.49 -7.37 -1.38
C ARG A 76 22.24 -6.52 -0.14
N SER A 77 23.26 -6.26 0.65
CA SER A 77 23.15 -5.39 1.82
C SER A 77 22.82 -3.95 1.43
N LEU A 78 23.44 -3.43 0.39
CA LEU A 78 23.16 -2.07 -0.13
C LEU A 78 21.74 -1.95 -0.66
N VAL A 79 21.23 -2.92 -1.43
CA VAL A 79 19.85 -2.92 -1.95
C VAL A 79 18.82 -3.15 -0.84
N SER A 80 19.16 -3.92 0.21
CA SER A 80 18.29 -4.04 1.39
C SER A 80 18.16 -2.73 2.14
N GLY A 81 19.18 -1.86 2.09
CA GLY A 81 19.18 -0.57 2.77
C GLY A 81 18.93 -0.72 4.27
N SER A 82 17.93 -0.02 4.78
CA SER A 82 17.53 0.00 6.19
C SER A 82 16.74 -1.22 6.67
N LYS A 83 16.50 -2.23 5.82
CA LYS A 83 15.71 -3.41 6.23
C LYS A 83 16.51 -4.33 7.14
N HIS A 84 15.84 -4.84 8.17
CA HIS A 84 16.40 -5.91 9.00
C HIS A 84 16.61 -7.18 8.16
N ARG A 85 17.76 -7.82 8.33
CA ARG A 85 18.14 -9.02 7.60
C ARG A 85 18.26 -10.19 8.56
N PHE A 86 17.86 -11.38 8.11
CA PHE A 86 18.15 -12.62 8.80
C PHE A 86 19.58 -13.08 8.49
N LYS A 87 20.37 -13.31 9.52
CA LYS A 87 21.73 -13.85 9.43
C LYS A 87 21.95 -14.90 10.50
N ASP A 88 22.65 -15.96 10.17
CA ASP A 88 22.98 -17.03 11.09
C ASP A 88 24.31 -17.73 10.79
N ASP A 89 24.65 -18.72 11.62
CA ASP A 89 25.87 -19.52 11.51
C ASP A 89 25.78 -20.58 10.38
N GLN A 90 24.59 -20.87 9.82
CA GLN A 90 24.41 -21.75 8.68
C GLN A 90 24.65 -21.05 7.33
N GLY A 91 25.06 -19.80 7.40
CA GLY A 91 25.47 -19.00 6.26
C GLY A 91 24.33 -18.31 5.55
N PHE A 92 23.13 -18.27 6.10
CA PHE A 92 22.05 -17.45 5.58
C PHE A 92 22.36 -15.97 5.79
N ASP A 93 22.06 -15.16 4.78
CA ASP A 93 22.05 -13.69 4.82
C ASP A 93 20.96 -13.21 3.87
N LEU A 94 19.73 -13.13 4.38
CA LEU A 94 18.52 -12.88 3.60
C LEU A 94 17.84 -11.58 4.03
N ASP A 95 17.29 -10.86 3.07
CA ASP A 95 16.32 -9.76 3.28
C ASP A 95 14.99 -10.37 3.72
N LEU A 96 14.94 -10.80 4.98
CA LEU A 96 13.85 -11.53 5.61
C LEU A 96 13.78 -11.14 7.09
N THR A 97 12.57 -10.95 7.59
CA THR A 97 12.31 -10.55 8.98
C THR A 97 11.07 -11.25 9.51
N TYR A 98 11.18 -11.86 10.68
CA TYR A 98 9.99 -12.33 11.42
C TYR A 98 9.27 -11.13 12.05
N ILE A 99 8.12 -10.80 11.53
CA ILE A 99 7.25 -9.77 12.11
C ILE A 99 6.49 -10.32 13.32
N LEU A 100 6.01 -11.55 13.21
CA LEU A 100 5.55 -12.38 14.33
C LEU A 100 6.32 -13.71 14.29
N PRO A 101 6.28 -14.52 15.34
CA PRO A 101 6.98 -15.83 15.34
C PRO A 101 6.61 -16.71 14.14
N ARG A 102 5.43 -16.54 13.56
CA ARG A 102 4.93 -17.32 12.43
C ARG A 102 4.54 -16.49 11.20
N VAL A 103 4.86 -15.19 11.17
CA VAL A 103 4.61 -14.30 10.03
C VAL A 103 5.89 -13.60 9.64
N VAL A 104 6.33 -13.85 8.43
CA VAL A 104 7.62 -13.38 7.90
C VAL A 104 7.37 -12.36 6.77
N ALA A 105 8.07 -11.24 6.81
CA ALA A 105 8.17 -10.29 5.71
C ALA A 105 9.50 -10.44 5.00
N LEU A 106 9.50 -10.49 3.66
CA LEU A 106 10.74 -10.60 2.90
C LEU A 106 10.69 -9.80 1.59
N GLY A 107 11.88 -9.52 1.04
CA GLY A 107 12.01 -9.02 -0.33
C GLY A 107 11.79 -10.13 -1.34
N LEU A 108 11.46 -9.76 -2.59
CA LEU A 108 11.17 -10.68 -3.69
C LEU A 108 12.22 -11.80 -3.79
N PRO A 109 11.81 -13.08 -3.75
CA PRO A 109 12.65 -14.20 -4.18
C PRO A 109 12.92 -14.06 -5.69
N ALA A 110 14.18 -13.88 -6.05
CA ALA A 110 14.58 -13.58 -7.41
C ALA A 110 15.24 -14.79 -8.08
N SER A 111 14.85 -15.04 -9.33
CA SER A 111 15.44 -16.04 -10.21
C SER A 111 16.19 -15.37 -11.38
N GLY A 112 16.85 -16.17 -12.24
CA GLY A 112 17.64 -15.66 -13.34
C GLY A 112 19.08 -15.30 -12.96
N MET A 113 19.80 -14.60 -13.85
CA MET A 113 21.26 -14.38 -13.70
C MET A 113 21.63 -13.09 -12.97
N ILE A 114 20.81 -12.04 -13.04
CA ILE A 114 21.19 -10.70 -12.57
C ILE A 114 20.52 -10.37 -11.25
N GLU A 115 19.21 -10.55 -11.13
CA GLU A 115 18.46 -10.15 -9.91
C GLU A 115 18.93 -10.85 -8.63
N PRO A 116 19.30 -12.13 -8.60
CA PRO A 116 19.85 -12.80 -7.43
C PRO A 116 21.18 -12.21 -6.91
N LEU A 117 21.85 -11.40 -7.72
CA LEU A 117 23.08 -10.72 -7.28
C LEU A 117 22.81 -9.65 -6.21
N TYR A 118 21.65 -9.00 -6.27
CA TYR A 118 21.28 -7.89 -5.37
C TYR A 118 19.96 -8.09 -4.61
N ARG A 119 19.18 -9.15 -4.91
CA ARG A 119 17.95 -9.55 -4.18
C ARG A 119 18.18 -10.88 -3.47
N ASN A 120 17.15 -11.36 -2.76
CA ASN A 120 17.15 -12.71 -2.23
C ASN A 120 17.16 -13.73 -3.37
N PRO A 121 18.18 -14.58 -3.52
CA PRO A 121 18.11 -15.68 -4.48
C PRO A 121 16.95 -16.62 -4.11
N LEU A 122 16.11 -16.97 -5.06
CA LEU A 122 14.96 -17.86 -4.82
C LEU A 122 15.39 -19.19 -4.22
N SER A 123 16.49 -19.78 -4.73
CA SER A 123 17.07 -21.01 -4.19
C SER A 123 17.47 -20.91 -2.71
N GLU A 124 18.00 -19.75 -2.29
CA GLU A 124 18.39 -19.52 -0.90
C GLU A 124 17.15 -19.30 -0.01
N VAL A 125 16.13 -18.63 -0.51
CA VAL A 125 14.85 -18.50 0.22
C VAL A 125 14.21 -19.86 0.41
N ARG A 126 14.16 -20.68 -0.65
CA ARG A 126 13.67 -22.07 -0.55
C ARG A 126 14.48 -22.87 0.46
N ARG A 127 15.81 -22.88 0.34
CA ARG A 127 16.71 -23.57 1.27
C ARG A 127 16.45 -23.15 2.72
N PHE A 128 16.25 -21.86 2.97
CA PHE A 128 15.95 -21.33 4.29
C PHE A 128 14.66 -21.93 4.87
N PHE A 129 13.55 -21.86 4.14
CA PHE A 129 12.28 -22.39 4.63
C PHE A 129 12.28 -23.91 4.73
N ASP A 130 12.91 -24.62 3.82
CA ASP A 130 13.05 -26.08 3.89
C ASP A 130 13.93 -26.52 5.07
N THR A 131 14.88 -25.70 5.50
CA THR A 131 15.73 -25.97 6.67
C THR A 131 15.01 -25.69 7.98
N TYR A 132 14.37 -24.52 8.11
CA TYR A 132 13.80 -24.07 9.38
C TYR A 132 12.32 -24.41 9.57
N HIS A 133 11.58 -24.60 8.45
CA HIS A 133 10.14 -24.86 8.44
C HIS A 133 9.78 -25.95 7.42
N PRO A 134 10.37 -27.17 7.51
CA PRO A 134 10.23 -28.20 6.49
C PRO A 134 8.76 -28.58 6.27
N LYS A 135 8.23 -28.35 5.06
CA LYS A 135 6.82 -28.61 4.66
C LYS A 135 5.75 -27.89 5.49
N ARG A 136 6.15 -26.86 6.27
CA ARG A 136 5.25 -26.09 7.14
C ARG A 136 5.37 -24.59 6.87
N TYR A 137 5.31 -24.22 5.59
CA TYR A 137 5.30 -22.81 5.22
C TYR A 137 4.43 -22.55 3.99
N THR A 138 3.89 -21.34 3.94
CA THR A 138 3.14 -20.80 2.81
C THR A 138 3.84 -19.56 2.31
N MET A 139 4.06 -19.47 1.01
CA MET A 139 4.55 -18.27 0.35
C MET A 139 3.38 -17.42 -0.14
N VAL A 140 3.39 -16.13 0.15
CA VAL A 140 2.37 -15.19 -0.34
C VAL A 140 3.03 -14.13 -1.21
N ASN A 141 2.72 -14.17 -2.51
CA ASN A 141 3.18 -13.20 -3.49
C ASN A 141 2.15 -12.08 -3.67
N LEU A 142 2.58 -10.83 -3.46
CA LEU A 142 1.76 -9.62 -3.62
C LEU A 142 2.08 -8.85 -4.90
N CYS A 143 3.03 -9.30 -5.72
CA CYS A 143 3.40 -8.62 -6.95
C CYS A 143 2.41 -8.94 -8.08
N ASP A 144 2.00 -7.93 -8.83
CA ASP A 144 1.33 -8.09 -10.13
C ASP A 144 2.32 -8.12 -11.30
N GLU A 145 3.51 -7.55 -11.08
CA GLU A 145 4.57 -7.44 -12.07
C GLU A 145 5.56 -8.62 -12.06
N ARG A 146 5.48 -9.51 -11.07
CA ARG A 146 6.42 -10.64 -10.89
C ARG A 146 5.71 -11.85 -10.29
N ASP A 147 5.95 -12.99 -10.91
CA ASP A 147 5.50 -14.28 -10.41
C ASP A 147 6.59 -15.33 -10.56
N TYR A 148 6.38 -16.47 -9.95
CA TYR A 148 7.19 -17.69 -10.06
C TYR A 148 6.26 -18.90 -10.07
N ALA A 149 6.70 -20.00 -10.69
CA ALA A 149 5.92 -21.22 -10.74
C ALA A 149 5.84 -21.88 -9.35
N ASP A 150 4.75 -22.61 -9.09
CA ASP A 150 4.53 -23.26 -7.79
C ASP A 150 5.59 -24.31 -7.46
N ASP A 151 6.16 -24.96 -8.48
CA ASP A 151 7.24 -25.93 -8.35
C ASP A 151 8.58 -25.31 -7.92
N GLU A 152 8.72 -24.03 -7.95
CA GLU A 152 9.86 -23.33 -7.33
C GLU A 152 9.87 -23.46 -5.79
N PHE A 153 8.71 -23.72 -5.17
CA PHE A 153 8.56 -23.99 -3.75
C PHE A 153 7.80 -25.31 -3.52
N PRO A 154 8.39 -26.46 -3.87
CA PRO A 154 7.68 -27.76 -3.91
C PRO A 154 7.19 -28.24 -2.53
N ASN A 155 7.68 -27.66 -1.45
CA ASN A 155 7.31 -27.96 -0.06
C ASN A 155 6.36 -26.91 0.55
N ALA A 156 5.88 -25.94 -0.24
CA ALA A 156 5.01 -24.86 0.22
C ALA A 156 3.71 -24.79 -0.57
N GLN A 157 2.69 -24.24 0.05
CA GLN A 157 1.58 -23.63 -0.67
C GLN A 157 2.00 -22.24 -1.15
N VAL A 158 1.66 -21.87 -2.38
CA VAL A 158 1.85 -20.51 -2.91
C VAL A 158 0.48 -19.85 -3.04
N LEU A 159 0.30 -18.71 -2.39
CA LEU A 159 -0.88 -17.86 -2.51
C LEU A 159 -0.55 -16.57 -3.23
N ARG A 160 -1.47 -16.08 -4.05
CA ARG A 160 -1.28 -14.86 -4.85
C ARG A 160 -2.35 -13.83 -4.52
N PHE A 161 -1.91 -12.65 -4.08
CA PHE A 161 -2.74 -11.47 -3.85
C PHE A 161 -2.17 -10.28 -4.63
N PRO A 162 -2.07 -10.39 -5.97
CA PRO A 162 -1.38 -9.41 -6.78
C PRO A 162 -2.09 -8.06 -6.77
N HIS A 163 -1.31 -7.00 -6.62
CA HIS A 163 -1.75 -5.62 -6.80
C HIS A 163 -0.56 -4.73 -7.18
N ARG A 164 -0.87 -3.62 -7.84
CA ARG A 164 0.11 -2.70 -8.43
C ARG A 164 1.07 -2.15 -7.37
N ASP A 165 2.34 -2.03 -7.75
CA ASP A 165 3.38 -1.46 -6.88
C ASP A 165 3.02 -0.02 -6.47
N HIS A 166 3.32 0.35 -5.22
CA HIS A 166 2.97 1.60 -4.55
C HIS A 166 1.47 1.86 -4.32
N HIS A 167 0.57 1.04 -4.84
CA HIS A 167 -0.87 1.18 -4.61
C HIS A 167 -1.36 0.26 -3.47
N PRO A 168 -2.48 0.59 -2.81
CA PRO A 168 -3.12 -0.33 -1.87
C PRO A 168 -3.80 -1.47 -2.64
N PRO A 169 -3.97 -2.65 -2.02
CA PRO A 169 -4.87 -3.68 -2.53
C PRO A 169 -6.33 -3.25 -2.35
N ALA A 170 -7.25 -3.92 -3.04
CA ALA A 170 -8.68 -3.78 -2.76
C ALA A 170 -8.99 -4.17 -1.31
N LEU A 171 -9.93 -3.48 -0.68
CA LEU A 171 -10.25 -3.69 0.74
C LEU A 171 -10.73 -5.13 1.03
N CYS A 172 -11.51 -5.70 0.12
CA CYS A 172 -11.94 -7.09 0.20
C CYS A 172 -10.77 -8.08 0.08
N ALA A 173 -9.71 -7.76 -0.68
CA ALA A 173 -8.51 -8.57 -0.76
C ALA A 173 -7.74 -8.58 0.57
N ILE A 174 -7.72 -7.47 1.31
CA ILE A 174 -7.15 -7.42 2.67
C ILE A 174 -7.93 -8.34 3.61
N VAL A 175 -9.27 -8.30 3.55
CA VAL A 175 -10.14 -9.17 4.37
C VAL A 175 -9.92 -10.64 4.05
N ASP A 176 -9.87 -11.00 2.77
CA ASP A 176 -9.64 -12.39 2.34
C ASP A 176 -8.25 -12.88 2.74
N PHE A 177 -7.22 -12.06 2.56
CA PHE A 177 -5.86 -12.35 3.02
C PHE A 177 -5.83 -12.64 4.53
N CYS A 178 -6.41 -11.76 5.35
CA CYS A 178 -6.40 -11.95 6.80
C CYS A 178 -7.13 -13.24 7.21
N ARG A 179 -8.26 -13.54 6.57
CA ARG A 179 -9.04 -14.76 6.83
C ARG A 179 -8.24 -16.02 6.48
N ARG A 180 -7.62 -16.06 5.28
CA ARG A 180 -6.83 -17.20 4.82
C ARG A 180 -5.58 -17.40 5.68
N LEU A 181 -4.89 -16.30 5.99
CA LEU A 181 -3.71 -16.35 6.84
C LEU A 181 -4.05 -16.91 8.22
N GLN A 182 -5.15 -16.44 8.83
CA GLN A 182 -5.62 -16.95 10.12
C GLN A 182 -5.94 -18.44 10.03
N ALA A 183 -6.69 -18.87 9.01
CA ALA A 183 -7.06 -20.27 8.85
C ALA A 183 -5.83 -21.20 8.70
N ILE A 184 -4.80 -20.77 7.96
CA ILE A 184 -3.55 -21.51 7.81
C ILE A 184 -2.83 -21.63 9.17
N LEU A 185 -2.70 -20.51 9.90
CA LEU A 185 -2.00 -20.49 11.17
C LEU A 185 -2.76 -21.22 12.29
N ASP A 186 -4.09 -21.28 12.23
CA ASP A 186 -4.90 -22.04 13.17
C ASP A 186 -4.86 -23.56 12.87
N GLY A 187 -4.66 -23.91 11.59
CA GLY A 187 -4.62 -25.31 11.16
C GLY A 187 -3.37 -26.07 11.59
N ASP A 188 -2.23 -25.40 11.74
CA ASP A 188 -0.98 -26.00 12.21
C ASP A 188 -0.20 -24.98 13.07
N PRO A 189 0.05 -25.28 14.37
CA PRO A 189 0.75 -24.37 15.29
C PRO A 189 2.20 -24.08 14.91
N ASP A 190 2.83 -24.92 14.10
CA ASP A 190 4.21 -24.74 13.64
C ASP A 190 4.30 -24.14 12.23
N HIS A 191 3.16 -23.94 11.57
CA HIS A 191 3.15 -23.36 10.23
C HIS A 191 3.56 -21.89 10.20
N VAL A 192 4.34 -21.51 9.20
CA VAL A 192 4.83 -20.14 8.99
C VAL A 192 4.30 -19.59 7.67
N VAL A 193 3.89 -18.33 7.66
CA VAL A 193 3.50 -17.63 6.43
C VAL A 193 4.51 -16.54 6.10
N ALA A 194 5.04 -16.61 4.87
CA ALA A 194 6.04 -15.70 4.34
C ALA A 194 5.41 -14.79 3.27
N VAL A 195 5.34 -13.50 3.56
CA VAL A 195 4.67 -12.50 2.71
C VAL A 195 5.70 -11.61 2.06
N HIS A 196 5.64 -11.48 0.74
CA HIS A 196 6.55 -10.62 0.01
C HIS A 196 5.85 -9.79 -1.07
N CYS A 197 6.47 -8.67 -1.38
CA CYS A 197 6.30 -7.92 -2.61
C CYS A 197 7.68 -7.72 -3.26
N LYS A 198 7.91 -6.63 -3.97
CA LYS A 198 9.21 -6.33 -4.56
C LYS A 198 10.31 -6.03 -3.52
N ALA A 199 10.02 -5.11 -2.59
CA ALA A 199 10.94 -4.72 -1.51
C ALA A 199 10.59 -5.31 -0.15
N GLY A 200 9.41 -5.89 0.02
CA GLY A 200 8.91 -6.35 1.31
C GLY A 200 8.64 -5.20 2.31
N LYS A 201 8.27 -4.01 1.82
CA LYS A 201 8.06 -2.78 2.61
C LYS A 201 6.65 -2.22 2.47
N GLY A 202 6.23 -1.78 1.27
CA GLY A 202 4.96 -1.08 1.03
C GLY A 202 3.77 -2.04 1.04
N ARG A 203 3.54 -2.77 -0.05
CA ARG A 203 2.44 -3.75 -0.20
C ARG A 203 2.42 -4.78 0.93
N THR A 204 3.58 -5.32 1.27
CA THR A 204 3.75 -6.24 2.41
C THR A 204 3.36 -5.59 3.73
N GLY A 205 3.68 -4.31 3.90
CA GLY A 205 3.33 -3.55 5.10
C GLY A 205 1.83 -3.39 5.27
N VAL A 206 1.08 -3.06 4.21
CA VAL A 206 -0.39 -2.98 4.27
C VAL A 206 -0.98 -4.30 4.76
N MET A 207 -0.60 -5.41 4.11
CA MET A 207 -1.18 -6.72 4.37
C MET A 207 -0.84 -7.22 5.78
N ILE A 208 0.41 -7.11 6.19
CA ILE A 208 0.83 -7.57 7.53
C ILE A 208 0.30 -6.65 8.63
N SER A 209 0.31 -5.31 8.47
CA SER A 209 -0.27 -4.39 9.46
C SER A 209 -1.76 -4.67 9.67
N SER A 210 -2.50 -4.95 8.59
CA SER A 210 -3.89 -5.36 8.68
C SER A 210 -4.06 -6.69 9.42
N TYR A 211 -3.16 -7.65 9.19
CA TYR A 211 -3.19 -8.92 9.91
C TYR A 211 -2.86 -8.75 11.41
N LEU A 212 -1.95 -7.86 11.79
CA LEU A 212 -1.67 -7.55 13.20
C LEU A 212 -2.93 -7.05 13.93
N LEU A 213 -3.76 -6.27 13.24
CA LEU A 213 -5.07 -5.81 13.76
C LEU A 213 -6.09 -6.96 13.80
N TRP A 214 -6.11 -7.80 12.75
CA TRP A 214 -7.03 -8.93 12.62
C TRP A 214 -6.85 -9.96 13.75
N CYS A 215 -5.62 -10.35 14.01
CA CYS A 215 -5.30 -11.32 15.07
C CYS A 215 -5.39 -10.74 16.49
N GLY A 216 -5.73 -9.45 16.63
CA GLY A 216 -5.90 -8.80 17.92
C GLY A 216 -4.61 -8.69 18.72
N LEU A 217 -3.46 -8.45 18.04
CA LEU A 217 -2.16 -8.34 18.71
C LEU A 217 -2.21 -7.25 19.80
N PRO A 218 -1.95 -7.57 21.07
CA PRO A 218 -2.10 -6.62 22.18
C PRO A 218 -1.25 -5.35 22.02
N GLU A 219 -0.04 -5.46 21.46
CA GLU A 219 0.86 -4.32 21.21
C GLU A 219 0.26 -3.29 20.25
N CYS A 220 -0.70 -3.69 19.41
CA CYS A 220 -1.39 -2.76 18.51
C CYS A 220 -2.51 -1.97 19.21
N GLY A 221 -3.02 -2.43 20.34
CA GLY A 221 -4.14 -1.78 21.05
C GLY A 221 -5.39 -1.59 20.18
N GLY A 222 -5.51 -2.31 19.06
CA GLY A 222 -6.59 -2.15 18.08
C GLY A 222 -6.47 -0.87 17.22
N ASP A 223 -5.33 -0.19 17.23
CA ASP A 223 -5.09 1.04 16.49
C ASP A 223 -4.27 0.80 15.21
N ALA A 224 -4.75 1.35 14.09
CA ALA A 224 -4.13 1.17 12.77
C ALA A 224 -2.74 1.82 12.69
N GLN A 225 -2.59 3.02 13.25
CA GLN A 225 -1.30 3.72 13.23
C GLN A 225 -0.25 2.96 14.03
N THR A 226 -0.64 2.40 15.18
CA THR A 226 0.22 1.57 16.02
C THR A 226 0.62 0.28 15.30
N ALA A 227 -0.31 -0.37 14.59
CA ALA A 227 0.00 -1.57 13.80
C ALA A 227 1.01 -1.27 12.66
N ILE A 228 0.83 -0.15 11.95
CA ILE A 228 1.77 0.32 10.93
C ILE A 228 3.14 0.62 11.55
N ALA A 229 3.18 1.33 12.68
CA ALA A 229 4.42 1.67 13.38
C ALA A 229 5.16 0.41 13.86
N LEU A 230 4.44 -0.58 14.37
CA LEU A 230 4.99 -1.85 14.80
C LEU A 230 5.62 -2.63 13.62
N PHE A 231 4.92 -2.69 12.49
CA PHE A 231 5.48 -3.30 11.28
C PHE A 231 6.76 -2.57 10.84
N ARG A 232 6.74 -1.23 10.79
CA ARG A 232 7.90 -0.39 10.45
C ARG A 232 9.10 -0.71 11.34
N ALA A 233 8.90 -0.66 12.66
CA ALA A 233 9.96 -0.91 13.65
C ALA A 233 10.55 -2.33 13.56
N ARG A 234 9.72 -3.34 13.27
CA ARG A 234 10.17 -4.72 13.12
C ARG A 234 10.83 -4.99 11.77
N ARG A 235 10.43 -4.28 10.71
CA ARG A 235 10.92 -4.51 9.35
C ARG A 235 12.15 -3.68 8.97
N THR A 236 12.25 -2.44 9.46
CA THR A 236 13.29 -1.48 9.07
C THR A 236 13.87 -0.73 10.27
N THR A 237 15.11 -0.27 10.13
CA THR A 237 15.81 0.52 11.15
C THR A 237 15.45 2.00 11.12
N ASP A 238 14.97 2.50 9.99
CA ASP A 238 14.62 3.92 9.74
C ASP A 238 13.13 4.20 9.72
N GLY A 239 12.29 3.16 9.89
CA GLY A 239 10.84 3.29 9.81
C GLY A 239 10.28 3.53 8.40
N ASP A 240 11.11 3.46 7.36
CA ASP A 240 10.69 3.66 5.96
C ASP A 240 10.06 2.39 5.37
N ALA A 241 8.86 2.03 5.86
CA ALA A 241 8.05 0.94 5.34
C ALA A 241 6.55 1.31 5.47
N CYS A 242 5.72 0.92 4.51
CA CYS A 242 4.28 1.26 4.47
C CYS A 242 4.05 2.78 4.65
N VAL A 243 4.74 3.59 3.84
CA VAL A 243 4.75 5.05 3.99
C VAL A 243 3.88 5.78 2.95
N GLN A 244 3.32 5.09 1.97
CA GLN A 244 2.45 5.72 0.99
C GLN A 244 1.11 6.09 1.64
N PRO A 245 0.62 7.34 1.44
CA PRO A 245 -0.65 7.81 2.02
C PRO A 245 -1.83 6.87 1.79
N SER A 246 -2.05 6.43 0.54
CA SER A 246 -3.16 5.51 0.23
C SER A 246 -2.99 4.14 0.90
N GLN A 247 -1.77 3.62 1.01
CA GLN A 247 -1.49 2.35 1.68
C GLN A 247 -1.81 2.44 3.18
N CYS A 248 -1.37 3.51 3.85
CA CYS A 248 -1.71 3.74 5.25
C CYS A 248 -3.22 3.92 5.44
N LYS A 249 -3.87 4.71 4.60
CA LYS A 249 -5.33 4.94 4.62
C LYS A 249 -6.11 3.62 4.56
N TYR A 250 -5.68 2.67 3.73
CA TYR A 250 -6.37 1.38 3.61
C TYR A 250 -6.21 0.48 4.84
N VAL A 251 -5.12 0.59 5.59
CA VAL A 251 -5.01 -0.06 6.90
C VAL A 251 -6.00 0.57 7.91
N HIS A 252 -6.19 1.90 7.88
CA HIS A 252 -7.21 2.58 8.70
C HIS A 252 -8.63 2.15 8.30
N HIS A 253 -8.95 2.13 7.00
CA HIS A 253 -10.25 1.65 6.53
C HIS A 253 -10.51 0.20 6.91
N PHE A 254 -9.51 -0.66 6.80
CA PHE A 254 -9.62 -2.04 7.27
C PHE A 254 -9.88 -2.10 8.78
N ASN A 255 -9.23 -1.25 9.58
CA ASN A 255 -9.43 -1.21 11.02
C ASN A 255 -10.87 -0.80 11.39
N GLU A 256 -11.43 0.20 10.70
CA GLU A 256 -12.84 0.57 10.86
C GLU A 256 -13.77 -0.59 10.44
N LEU A 257 -13.44 -1.24 9.31
CA LEU A 257 -14.25 -2.33 8.75
C LEU A 257 -14.31 -3.55 9.69
N ARG A 258 -13.16 -3.98 10.24
CA ARG A 258 -13.06 -5.23 11.01
C ARG A 258 -13.91 -5.28 12.28
N VAL A 259 -14.24 -4.12 12.84
CA VAL A 259 -15.06 -4.01 14.06
C VAL A 259 -16.56 -3.98 13.79
N LEU A 260 -16.97 -3.92 12.52
CA LEU A 260 -18.37 -3.95 12.11
C LEU A 260 -18.93 -5.38 12.10
N GLY A 261 -20.22 -5.52 12.31
CA GLY A 261 -20.92 -6.79 12.08
C GLY A 261 -20.96 -7.15 10.58
N ALA A 262 -21.15 -8.42 10.25
CA ALA A 262 -21.04 -8.97 8.89
C ALA A 262 -21.87 -8.21 7.84
N ALA A 263 -23.11 -7.83 8.15
CA ALA A 263 -23.97 -7.07 7.25
C ALA A 263 -23.41 -5.66 6.95
N ALA A 264 -22.96 -4.96 8.00
CA ALA A 264 -22.38 -3.64 7.87
C ALA A 264 -21.00 -3.68 7.16
N GLN A 265 -20.23 -4.75 7.35
CA GLN A 265 -19.00 -4.99 6.59
C GLN A 265 -19.29 -5.14 5.10
N ALA A 266 -20.27 -5.99 4.75
CA ALA A 266 -20.65 -6.23 3.36
C ALA A 266 -21.13 -4.96 2.67
N ASP A 267 -21.97 -4.17 3.34
CA ASP A 267 -22.44 -2.88 2.86
C ASP A 267 -21.29 -1.88 2.66
N ARG A 268 -20.38 -1.78 3.64
CA ARG A 268 -19.22 -0.90 3.58
C ARG A 268 -18.26 -1.30 2.45
N LEU A 269 -18.00 -2.60 2.26
CA LEU A 269 -17.17 -3.13 1.18
C LEU A 269 -17.76 -2.94 -0.20
N GLN A 270 -19.09 -3.04 -0.33
CA GLN A 270 -19.78 -2.73 -1.58
C GLN A 270 -19.62 -1.25 -1.94
N GLY A 271 -19.59 -0.37 -0.93
CA GLY A 271 -19.53 1.07 -1.08
C GLY A 271 -20.88 1.69 -1.42
N ARG A 272 -20.97 3.01 -1.27
CA ARG A 272 -22.15 3.80 -1.64
C ARG A 272 -22.14 4.12 -3.12
N ARG A 273 -23.29 4.14 -3.75
CA ARG A 273 -23.40 4.66 -5.11
C ARG A 273 -23.34 6.17 -5.08
N ILE A 274 -22.40 6.73 -5.81
CA ILE A 274 -22.22 8.17 -5.96
C ILE A 274 -22.16 8.53 -7.45
N ARG A 275 -22.50 9.77 -7.77
CA ARG A 275 -22.22 10.41 -9.05
C ARG A 275 -21.12 11.44 -8.82
N LEU A 276 -19.92 11.15 -9.30
CA LEU A 276 -18.80 12.08 -9.27
C LEU A 276 -19.02 13.15 -10.36
N LEU A 277 -19.10 14.42 -9.95
CA LEU A 277 -19.44 15.55 -10.81
C LEU A 277 -18.23 16.31 -11.29
N ALA A 278 -17.24 16.49 -10.41
CA ALA A 278 -16.02 17.21 -10.72
C ALA A 278 -14.89 16.82 -9.76
N VAL A 279 -13.67 17.19 -10.15
CA VAL A 279 -12.48 17.15 -9.30
C VAL A 279 -11.85 18.54 -9.30
N GLY A 280 -11.62 19.09 -8.11
CA GLY A 280 -10.90 20.35 -7.92
C GLY A 280 -9.48 20.13 -7.47
N ILE A 281 -8.57 21.02 -7.87
CA ILE A 281 -7.24 21.17 -7.28
C ILE A 281 -7.05 22.63 -6.87
N SER A 282 -6.47 22.85 -5.71
CA SER A 282 -6.27 24.20 -5.18
C SER A 282 -5.32 25.01 -6.06
N HIS A 283 -4.25 24.37 -6.55
CA HIS A 283 -3.27 24.97 -7.43
C HIS A 283 -2.71 23.93 -8.42
N ALA A 284 -2.34 24.37 -9.61
CA ALA A 284 -1.48 23.57 -10.48
C ALA A 284 -0.11 23.36 -9.83
N PRO A 285 0.61 22.25 -10.09
CA PRO A 285 1.94 22.06 -9.56
C PRO A 285 2.86 23.24 -9.89
N ALA A 286 3.72 23.64 -8.96
CA ALA A 286 4.68 24.74 -9.20
C ALA A 286 5.72 24.32 -10.26
N ALA A 287 6.28 25.30 -10.97
CA ALA A 287 7.44 25.05 -11.83
C ALA A 287 8.63 24.59 -10.98
N LEU A 288 9.39 23.62 -11.49
CA LEU A 288 10.66 23.26 -10.87
C LEU A 288 11.60 24.47 -10.97
N ARG A 289 11.88 25.12 -9.85
CA ARG A 289 12.95 26.12 -9.81
C ARG A 289 14.28 25.41 -10.11
N ALA A 290 15.03 25.96 -11.05
CA ALA A 290 16.38 25.49 -11.40
C ALA A 290 17.43 25.72 -10.29
N SER A 291 17.02 25.81 -9.02
CA SER A 291 17.85 26.21 -7.89
C SER A 291 18.83 25.18 -7.35
N ASN A 292 18.91 23.98 -7.92
CA ASN A 292 19.86 22.94 -7.48
C ASN A 292 20.85 22.50 -8.58
N ARG A 293 21.14 23.34 -9.56
CA ARG A 293 22.36 23.16 -10.37
C ARG A 293 23.45 24.03 -9.79
N SER A 294 24.11 23.54 -8.74
CA SER A 294 25.44 24.02 -8.37
C SER A 294 26.36 23.87 -9.58
N GLU A 295 26.81 25.00 -10.08
CA GLU A 295 28.10 25.23 -10.72
C GLU A 295 28.54 24.24 -11.82
N ALA A 296 27.81 24.20 -12.91
CA ALA A 296 28.40 23.85 -14.20
C ALA A 296 28.53 25.14 -15.03
N GLN A 297 29.65 25.85 -14.84
CA GLN A 297 30.07 26.98 -15.67
C GLN A 297 30.36 26.47 -17.10
N GLY A 298 29.34 26.51 -17.95
CA GLY A 298 29.46 26.40 -19.40
C GLY A 298 28.81 27.60 -20.04
N SER A 299 29.62 28.64 -20.36
CA SER A 299 29.17 29.86 -21.01
C SER A 299 28.98 29.69 -22.52
N GLY A 300 27.94 28.95 -22.93
CA GLY A 300 27.58 28.78 -24.33
C GLY A 300 26.19 29.36 -24.64
N TRP A 301 26.03 30.09 -25.74
CA TRP A 301 24.77 30.66 -26.21
C TRP A 301 23.65 29.58 -26.37
N SER A 302 24.04 28.37 -26.79
CA SER A 302 23.17 27.19 -26.87
C SER A 302 22.60 26.75 -25.54
N ALA A 303 23.35 26.86 -24.43
CA ALA A 303 22.88 26.51 -23.10
C ALA A 303 21.78 27.48 -22.61
N ARG A 304 21.90 28.77 -22.88
CA ARG A 304 20.90 29.80 -22.50
C ARG A 304 19.61 29.69 -23.30
N VAL A 305 19.67 29.31 -24.59
CA VAL A 305 18.48 29.09 -25.42
C VAL A 305 17.74 27.82 -24.98
N LEU A 306 18.48 26.74 -24.66
CA LEU A 306 17.91 25.52 -24.11
C LEU A 306 17.28 25.77 -22.72
N GLU A 307 17.97 26.53 -21.87
CA GLU A 307 17.51 26.90 -20.53
C GLU A 307 16.28 27.82 -20.58
N SER A 308 16.22 28.77 -21.51
CA SER A 308 15.04 29.59 -21.74
C SER A 308 13.88 28.79 -22.31
N ALA A 309 14.12 27.85 -23.25
CA ALA A 309 13.09 26.96 -23.78
C ALA A 309 12.58 25.97 -22.72
N VAL A 310 13.48 25.40 -21.91
CA VAL A 310 13.12 24.51 -20.78
C VAL A 310 12.33 25.26 -19.72
N ASN A 311 12.71 26.52 -19.39
CA ASN A 311 11.99 27.36 -18.43
C ASN A 311 10.62 27.80 -18.98
N THR A 312 10.48 28.03 -20.28
CA THR A 312 9.19 28.38 -20.90
C THR A 312 8.26 27.16 -20.99
N VAL A 313 8.79 25.96 -21.26
CA VAL A 313 8.03 24.70 -21.25
C VAL A 313 7.65 24.30 -19.83
N ALA A 314 8.48 24.62 -18.83
CA ALA A 314 8.23 24.37 -17.43
C ALA A 314 7.21 25.33 -16.78
N ALA A 315 6.77 26.38 -17.48
CA ALA A 315 5.82 27.37 -16.97
C ALA A 315 4.34 26.97 -17.17
N SER A 316 4.06 25.94 -17.95
CA SER A 316 2.69 25.47 -18.21
C SER A 316 2.57 23.96 -18.09
N TRP A 317 1.44 23.52 -17.53
CA TRP A 317 1.07 22.12 -17.39
C TRP A 317 -0.05 21.74 -18.36
N HIS A 318 -0.01 20.51 -18.83
CA HIS A 318 -1.11 19.87 -19.56
C HIS A 318 -1.67 18.75 -18.68
N LEU A 319 -2.48 19.15 -17.69
CA LEU A 319 -3.01 18.25 -16.69
C LEU A 319 -4.17 17.44 -17.23
N GLN A 320 -4.16 16.15 -17.01
CA GLN A 320 -5.25 15.26 -17.35
C GLN A 320 -5.57 14.34 -16.18
N LEU A 321 -6.84 14.13 -15.91
CA LEU A 321 -7.29 13.21 -14.88
C LEU A 321 -7.75 11.90 -15.53
N ASP A 322 -7.18 10.79 -15.07
CA ASP A 322 -7.56 9.42 -15.42
C ASP A 322 -8.29 8.80 -14.21
N LEU A 323 -9.51 8.31 -14.44
CA LEU A 323 -10.38 7.73 -13.44
C LEU A 323 -10.53 6.23 -13.71
N ALA A 324 -10.21 5.41 -12.72
CA ALA A 324 -10.34 3.96 -12.82
C ALA A 324 -11.07 3.40 -11.59
N CYS A 325 -11.99 2.49 -11.83
CA CYS A 325 -12.58 1.67 -10.78
C CYS A 325 -11.60 0.52 -10.46
N VAL A 326 -11.28 0.33 -9.20
CA VAL A 326 -10.51 -0.83 -8.75
C VAL A 326 -11.51 -1.91 -8.35
N ARG A 327 -11.46 -3.06 -9.02
CA ARG A 327 -12.38 -4.17 -8.76
C ARG A 327 -11.61 -5.36 -8.22
N PRO A 328 -12.19 -6.06 -7.24
CA PRO A 328 -11.67 -7.36 -6.85
C PRO A 328 -11.80 -8.34 -8.02
N VAL A 329 -10.78 -9.13 -8.24
CA VAL A 329 -10.74 -10.23 -9.21
C VAL A 329 -10.48 -11.50 -8.43
N GLU A 330 -11.44 -12.41 -8.42
CA GLU A 330 -11.25 -13.70 -7.77
C GLU A 330 -10.26 -14.54 -8.58
N THR A 331 -9.30 -15.13 -7.89
CA THR A 331 -8.32 -16.06 -8.43
C THR A 331 -8.39 -17.37 -7.64
N GLN A 332 -7.77 -18.43 -8.14
CA GLN A 332 -7.73 -19.70 -7.40
C GLN A 332 -7.05 -19.56 -6.02
N ASP A 333 -6.08 -18.68 -5.93
CA ASP A 333 -5.23 -18.51 -4.75
C ASP A 333 -5.67 -17.37 -3.82
N GLY A 334 -6.63 -16.51 -4.24
CA GLY A 334 -7.08 -15.37 -3.44
C GLY A 334 -7.80 -14.30 -4.27
N VAL A 335 -7.92 -13.10 -3.70
CA VAL A 335 -8.52 -11.96 -4.37
C VAL A 335 -7.42 -11.00 -4.81
N SER A 336 -7.35 -10.73 -6.09
CA SER A 336 -6.48 -9.70 -6.69
C SER A 336 -7.23 -8.37 -6.87
N SER A 337 -6.51 -7.33 -7.26
CA SER A 337 -7.06 -6.00 -7.53
C SER A 337 -6.82 -5.62 -8.98
N GLY A 338 -7.88 -5.62 -9.80
CA GLY A 338 -7.85 -5.16 -11.18
C GLY A 338 -8.37 -3.72 -11.31
N ALA A 339 -7.66 -2.86 -12.04
CA ALA A 339 -8.11 -1.51 -12.34
C ALA A 339 -8.75 -1.45 -13.74
N VAL A 340 -10.00 -1.01 -13.79
CA VAL A 340 -10.72 -0.79 -15.05
C VAL A 340 -10.89 0.72 -15.24
N ARG A 341 -10.31 1.26 -16.32
CA ARG A 341 -10.47 2.68 -16.65
C ARG A 341 -11.93 2.97 -16.90
N MET A 342 -12.46 4.01 -16.25
CA MET A 342 -13.84 4.47 -16.39
C MET A 342 -13.93 5.71 -17.26
N ALA A 343 -13.04 6.68 -17.05
CA ALA A 343 -13.04 7.93 -17.77
C ALA A 343 -11.63 8.53 -17.83
N LYS A 344 -11.39 9.29 -18.86
CA LYS A 344 -10.22 10.15 -19.03
C LYS A 344 -10.76 11.54 -19.36
N LEU A 345 -10.49 12.51 -18.50
CA LEU A 345 -11.03 13.85 -18.67
C LEU A 345 -10.25 14.62 -19.74
N PRO A 346 -10.86 15.71 -20.31
CA PRO A 346 -10.14 16.60 -21.20
C PRO A 346 -8.88 17.18 -20.56
N VAL A 347 -7.91 17.54 -21.40
CA VAL A 347 -6.67 18.17 -20.93
C VAL A 347 -6.94 19.60 -20.47
N LEU A 348 -6.61 19.90 -19.24
CA LEU A 348 -6.57 21.23 -18.68
C LEU A 348 -5.18 21.83 -18.92
N ARG A 349 -5.13 22.93 -19.65
CA ARG A 349 -3.90 23.73 -19.78
C ARG A 349 -3.91 24.81 -18.70
N CYS A 350 -2.87 24.87 -17.89
CA CYS A 350 -2.74 25.83 -16.81
C CYS A 350 -1.30 26.28 -16.61
N GLU A 351 -1.10 27.45 -16.08
CA GLU A 351 0.23 27.94 -15.68
C GLU A 351 0.66 27.25 -14.36
N ALA A 352 1.95 27.07 -14.20
CA ALA A 352 2.51 26.49 -13.00
C ALA A 352 2.17 27.37 -11.77
N GLY A 353 1.65 26.74 -10.72
CA GLY A 353 1.24 27.40 -9.48
C GLY A 353 -0.05 28.20 -9.58
N SER A 354 -0.70 28.26 -10.75
CA SER A 354 -2.02 28.88 -10.88
C SER A 354 -3.12 28.06 -10.23
N GLY A 355 -4.20 28.67 -9.84
CA GLY A 355 -5.38 28.00 -9.31
C GLY A 355 -6.34 28.98 -8.68
N PRO A 356 -7.48 28.49 -8.23
CA PRO A 356 -7.95 27.09 -8.23
C PRO A 356 -8.41 26.59 -9.61
N HIS A 357 -8.36 25.27 -9.81
CA HIS A 357 -8.85 24.65 -11.04
C HIS A 357 -9.90 23.60 -10.71
N ARG A 358 -10.96 23.54 -11.54
CA ARG A 358 -11.99 22.53 -11.44
C ARG A 358 -12.12 21.80 -12.78
N LEU A 359 -12.08 20.48 -12.73
CA LEU A 359 -12.27 19.60 -13.87
C LEU A 359 -13.66 18.97 -13.76
N ASP A 360 -14.63 19.51 -14.52
CA ASP A 360 -15.99 18.99 -14.53
C ASP A 360 -16.07 17.68 -15.33
N ILE A 361 -16.95 16.80 -14.88
CA ILE A 361 -17.25 15.52 -15.54
C ILE A 361 -18.64 15.66 -16.18
N PRO A 362 -18.72 15.85 -17.50
CA PRO A 362 -20.00 16.05 -18.18
C PRO A 362 -20.97 14.89 -17.92
N GLY A 363 -22.16 15.20 -17.39
CA GLY A 363 -23.16 14.22 -17.01
C GLY A 363 -22.84 13.44 -15.71
N GLY A 364 -21.70 13.68 -15.10
CA GLY A 364 -21.21 12.98 -13.94
C GLY A 364 -20.83 11.51 -14.23
N LEU A 365 -20.04 10.92 -13.37
CA LEU A 365 -19.59 9.53 -13.45
C LEU A 365 -20.16 8.73 -12.29
N ALA A 366 -20.99 7.71 -12.58
CA ALA A 366 -21.48 6.80 -11.56
C ALA A 366 -20.35 5.89 -11.04
N VAL A 367 -20.13 5.91 -9.73
CA VAL A 367 -19.07 5.15 -9.06
C VAL A 367 -19.63 4.43 -7.83
N CYS A 368 -19.17 3.21 -7.60
CA CYS A 368 -19.49 2.42 -6.41
C CYS A 368 -18.26 1.59 -6.03
N GLY A 369 -17.90 1.58 -4.76
CA GLY A 369 -16.72 0.88 -4.27
C GLY A 369 -15.43 1.68 -4.46
N GLU A 370 -14.41 1.07 -4.99
CA GLU A 370 -13.07 1.66 -5.05
C GLU A 370 -12.81 2.44 -6.33
N LEU A 371 -12.36 3.68 -6.17
CA LEU A 371 -12.00 4.60 -7.24
C LEU A 371 -10.53 5.00 -7.09
N ARG A 372 -9.78 4.94 -8.19
CA ARG A 372 -8.46 5.55 -8.32
C ARG A 372 -8.54 6.76 -9.24
N LEU A 373 -8.07 7.88 -8.77
CA LEU A 373 -7.83 9.09 -9.54
C LEU A 373 -6.33 9.22 -9.79
N THR A 374 -5.92 9.48 -11.02
CA THR A 374 -4.51 9.71 -11.36
C THR A 374 -4.41 11.05 -12.09
N LEU A 375 -3.64 11.98 -11.52
CA LEU A 375 -3.30 13.25 -12.15
C LEU A 375 -2.06 13.04 -13.03
N LEU A 376 -2.20 13.32 -14.31
CA LEU A 376 -1.16 13.13 -15.32
C LEU A 376 -0.71 14.47 -15.87
N ASP A 377 0.58 14.62 -16.16
CA ASP A 377 1.07 15.57 -17.15
C ASP A 377 1.19 14.83 -18.49
N VAL A 378 0.43 15.28 -19.47
CA VAL A 378 0.41 14.66 -20.82
C VAL A 378 1.34 15.35 -21.79
N GLY A 379 2.09 16.37 -21.34
CA GLY A 379 3.08 17.10 -22.14
C GLY A 379 2.52 17.78 -23.41
N GLY A 380 3.09 18.92 -23.77
CA GLY A 380 2.65 19.67 -24.98
C GLY A 380 3.16 19.11 -26.31
N LEU A 381 4.10 18.15 -26.30
CA LEU A 381 4.86 17.70 -27.48
C LEU A 381 4.72 16.19 -27.78
N GLY A 382 3.66 15.53 -27.31
CA GLY A 382 3.44 14.10 -27.56
C GLY A 382 4.40 13.18 -26.82
N LEU A 383 5.00 13.65 -25.75
CA LEU A 383 5.78 12.84 -24.81
C LEU A 383 4.86 11.89 -24.04
N ALA A 384 5.43 10.80 -23.52
CA ALA A 384 4.69 9.87 -22.67
C ALA A 384 4.12 10.60 -21.44
N ALA A 385 2.85 10.30 -21.12
CA ALA A 385 2.21 10.88 -19.94
C ALA A 385 2.96 10.49 -18.66
N THR A 386 3.18 11.47 -17.80
CA THR A 386 3.85 11.28 -16.49
C THR A 386 2.81 11.34 -15.36
N GLU A 387 2.80 10.34 -14.50
CA GLU A 387 1.98 10.37 -13.29
C GLU A 387 2.56 11.40 -12.29
N LEU A 388 1.77 12.40 -11.93
CA LEU A 388 2.15 13.45 -10.99
C LEU A 388 1.68 13.15 -9.57
N ALA A 389 0.47 12.62 -9.45
CA ALA A 389 -0.15 12.27 -8.18
C ALA A 389 -1.28 11.26 -8.41
N TRP A 390 -1.61 10.49 -7.38
CA TRP A 390 -2.81 9.67 -7.39
C TRP A 390 -3.48 9.63 -6.02
N LEU A 391 -4.80 9.39 -6.04
CA LEU A 391 -5.63 9.24 -4.86
C LEU A 391 -6.48 7.97 -5.00
N HIS A 392 -6.49 7.15 -3.95
CA HIS A 392 -7.42 6.05 -3.79
C HIS A 392 -8.55 6.44 -2.85
N VAL A 393 -9.78 6.20 -3.28
CA VAL A 393 -11.00 6.48 -2.54
C VAL A 393 -11.90 5.24 -2.57
N HIS A 394 -12.43 4.86 -1.42
CA HIS A 394 -13.50 3.88 -1.34
C HIS A 394 -14.80 4.58 -0.97
N THR A 395 -15.83 4.50 -1.83
CA THR A 395 -17.07 5.26 -1.67
C THR A 395 -17.83 4.93 -0.39
N GLY A 396 -17.61 3.76 0.22
CA GLY A 396 -18.13 3.40 1.53
C GLY A 396 -17.61 4.25 2.70
N PHE A 397 -16.48 4.94 2.50
CA PHE A 397 -15.84 5.80 3.51
C PHE A 397 -15.95 7.29 3.19
N LEU A 398 -16.61 7.65 2.09
CA LEU A 398 -16.95 9.04 1.83
C LEU A 398 -17.99 9.55 2.84
N PRO A 399 -17.96 10.85 3.20
CA PRO A 399 -18.98 11.45 4.05
C PRO A 399 -20.40 11.19 3.51
N PRO A 400 -21.38 10.88 4.38
CA PRO A 400 -22.75 10.58 3.94
C PRO A 400 -23.54 11.79 3.45
N ASP A 401 -23.15 12.98 3.89
CA ASP A 401 -23.82 14.24 3.55
C ASP A 401 -22.82 15.42 3.60
N SER A 402 -23.28 16.59 3.14
CA SER A 402 -22.53 17.85 3.15
C SER A 402 -22.43 18.50 4.55
N SER A 403 -22.64 17.75 5.61
CA SER A 403 -22.75 18.25 6.97
C SER A 403 -21.49 18.96 7.49
N GLU A 404 -21.66 19.80 8.51
CA GLU A 404 -20.64 20.61 9.19
C GLU A 404 -19.37 19.87 9.61
N ALA A 405 -19.42 18.55 9.76
CA ALA A 405 -18.29 17.73 10.17
C ALA A 405 -17.13 17.72 9.15
N VAL A 406 -17.43 17.91 7.86
CA VAL A 406 -16.42 18.03 6.80
C VAL A 406 -15.82 19.44 6.78
N ARG A 407 -16.66 20.45 7.04
CA ARG A 407 -16.24 21.86 7.13
C ARG A 407 -15.33 22.13 8.33
N ALA A 408 -15.53 21.41 9.44
CA ALA A 408 -14.74 21.59 10.65
C ALA A 408 -13.28 21.08 10.53
N ARG A 409 -12.95 20.33 9.47
CA ARG A 409 -11.60 19.81 9.21
C ARG A 409 -10.83 20.61 8.16
N ALA A 410 -11.49 21.49 7.44
CA ALA A 410 -10.83 22.32 6.42
C ALA A 410 -10.11 23.51 7.10
N PRO A 411 -8.83 23.75 6.80
CA PRO A 411 -8.14 24.96 7.26
C PRO A 411 -8.85 26.22 6.72
N PRO A 412 -8.85 27.33 7.46
CA PRO A 412 -9.40 28.59 6.97
C PRO A 412 -8.64 29.06 5.71
N GLY A 413 -9.39 29.44 4.67
CA GLY A 413 -8.83 29.90 3.38
C GLY A 413 -8.75 28.80 2.30
N THR A 414 -9.43 27.67 2.48
CA THR A 414 -9.53 26.60 1.46
C THR A 414 -10.53 26.97 0.36
N LEU A 415 -10.39 26.34 -0.82
CA LEU A 415 -11.32 26.44 -1.97
C LEU A 415 -12.80 26.19 -1.65
N LEU A 416 -13.10 25.76 -0.42
CA LEU A 416 -14.42 25.40 0.08
C LEU A 416 -15.14 26.57 0.80
N ASP A 417 -14.60 27.80 0.74
CA ASP A 417 -15.25 28.96 1.40
C ASP A 417 -16.63 29.28 0.81
N GLU A 418 -16.93 28.79 -0.40
CA GLU A 418 -18.28 28.80 -0.93
C GLU A 418 -18.86 27.37 -0.99
N PRO A 419 -19.89 27.07 -0.18
CA PRO A 419 -20.60 25.81 -0.30
C PRO A 419 -21.14 25.64 -1.74
N PRO A 420 -21.21 24.38 -2.24
CA PRO A 420 -21.86 24.15 -3.53
C PRO A 420 -23.23 24.84 -3.57
N ALA A 421 -23.52 25.54 -4.66
CA ALA A 421 -24.81 26.19 -4.82
C ALA A 421 -26.00 25.20 -4.78
N ASP A 422 -25.75 23.94 -5.12
CA ASP A 422 -26.69 22.83 -4.99
C ASP A 422 -26.43 22.09 -3.66
N PRO A 423 -27.38 22.09 -2.71
CA PRO A 423 -27.25 21.43 -1.42
C PRO A 423 -27.15 19.90 -1.51
N SER A 424 -27.49 19.30 -2.65
CA SER A 424 -27.32 17.85 -2.90
C SER A 424 -25.88 17.46 -3.24
N VAL A 425 -25.00 18.43 -3.52
CA VAL A 425 -23.61 18.18 -3.83
C VAL A 425 -22.79 18.08 -2.55
N CYS A 426 -22.20 16.93 -2.36
CA CYS A 426 -21.23 16.64 -1.29
C CYS A 426 -19.81 16.92 -1.77
N THR A 427 -18.91 17.21 -0.83
CA THR A 427 -17.48 17.37 -1.10
C THR A 427 -16.65 16.49 -0.18
N ALA A 428 -15.51 16.03 -0.70
CA ALA A 428 -14.47 15.38 0.09
C ALA A 428 -13.12 15.95 -0.33
N THR A 429 -12.44 16.61 0.60
CA THR A 429 -11.15 17.25 0.35
C THR A 429 -10.02 16.44 0.98
N TYR A 430 -8.96 16.30 0.22
CA TYR A 430 -7.74 15.58 0.59
C TYR A 430 -6.57 16.54 0.51
N THR A 431 -5.80 16.60 1.60
CA THR A 431 -4.59 17.41 1.68
C THR A 431 -3.46 16.78 0.88
N ARG A 432 -2.40 17.56 0.63
CA ARG A 432 -1.18 17.08 -0.02
C ARG A 432 -0.66 15.77 0.61
N GLU A 433 -0.66 15.69 1.93
CA GLU A 433 -0.15 14.56 2.71
C GLU A 433 -0.99 13.30 2.58
N GLU A 434 -2.22 13.41 2.08
CA GLU A 434 -3.15 12.29 1.85
C GLU A 434 -3.15 11.80 0.39
N VAL A 435 -2.41 12.48 -0.49
CA VAL A 435 -2.33 12.16 -1.92
C VAL A 435 -0.94 11.65 -2.27
N ASP A 436 -0.88 10.45 -2.81
CA ASP A 436 0.38 9.78 -3.14
C ASP A 436 1.16 10.55 -4.22
N LEU A 437 2.46 10.55 -4.10
CA LEU A 437 3.47 11.33 -4.80
C LEU A 437 3.42 12.83 -4.46
N ALA A 438 2.25 13.45 -4.35
CA ALA A 438 2.13 14.86 -3.96
C ALA A 438 2.74 15.11 -2.59
N ASP A 439 2.64 14.15 -1.66
CA ASP A 439 3.21 14.21 -0.30
C ASP A 439 4.73 14.47 -0.28
N LYS A 440 5.44 13.96 -1.27
CA LYS A 440 6.91 14.02 -1.38
C LYS A 440 7.41 14.97 -2.45
N ASP A 441 6.56 15.40 -3.36
CA ASP A 441 6.95 16.23 -4.50
C ASP A 441 6.89 17.72 -4.12
N PRO A 442 8.04 18.45 -4.14
CA PRO A 442 8.09 19.86 -3.79
C PRO A 442 7.31 20.77 -4.76
N ARG A 443 6.88 20.28 -5.91
CA ARG A 443 6.01 21.03 -6.84
C ARG A 443 4.60 21.24 -6.28
N PHE A 444 4.17 20.39 -5.35
CA PHE A 444 2.92 20.56 -4.63
C PHE A 444 3.20 21.33 -3.33
N PRO A 445 2.73 22.56 -3.17
CA PRO A 445 3.00 23.37 -1.98
C PRO A 445 2.29 22.82 -0.73
N HIS A 446 2.78 23.21 0.45
CA HIS A 446 2.03 22.99 1.69
C HIS A 446 0.66 23.68 1.57
N GLY A 447 -0.39 23.01 1.96
CA GLY A 447 -1.76 23.48 1.78
C GLY A 447 -2.34 23.21 0.38
N TRP A 448 -1.64 22.41 -0.46
CA TRP A 448 -2.26 21.90 -1.68
C TRP A 448 -3.35 20.89 -1.36
N GLU A 449 -4.46 20.99 -2.07
CA GLU A 449 -5.65 20.18 -1.85
C GLU A 449 -6.24 19.65 -3.15
N LEU A 450 -6.83 18.46 -3.06
CA LEU A 450 -7.65 17.84 -4.08
C LEU A 450 -9.05 17.61 -3.52
N THR A 451 -10.08 18.12 -4.20
CA THR A 451 -11.48 18.05 -3.77
C THR A 451 -12.31 17.25 -4.76
N LEU A 452 -13.08 16.30 -4.27
CA LEU A 452 -14.11 15.58 -5.02
C LEU A 452 -15.46 16.28 -4.81
N TYR A 453 -16.20 16.49 -5.90
CA TYR A 453 -17.60 16.97 -5.89
C TYR A 453 -18.49 15.83 -6.35
N TYR A 454 -19.40 15.36 -5.50
CA TYR A 454 -20.24 14.21 -5.81
C TYR A 454 -21.65 14.35 -5.24
N GLN A 455 -22.58 13.54 -5.74
CA GLN A 455 -23.93 13.35 -5.21
C GLN A 455 -24.13 11.90 -4.84
N HIS A 456 -24.87 11.63 -3.77
CA HIS A 456 -25.32 10.28 -3.47
C HIS A 456 -26.44 9.88 -4.43
N GLU A 457 -26.31 8.70 -5.03
CA GLU A 457 -27.41 8.11 -5.82
C GLU A 457 -28.27 7.23 -4.90
N PRO A 458 -29.60 7.22 -5.08
CA PRO A 458 -30.47 6.34 -4.31
C PRO A 458 -30.08 4.88 -4.55
N ASP A 459 -30.08 4.09 -3.49
CA ASP A 459 -29.90 2.65 -3.60
C ASP A 459 -31.02 2.05 -4.42
N ALA A 460 -30.68 1.38 -5.51
CA ALA A 460 -31.67 0.70 -6.38
C ALA A 460 -32.47 -0.42 -5.65
N ARG A 461 -32.15 -0.69 -4.37
CA ARG A 461 -32.81 -1.71 -3.55
C ARG A 461 -34.02 -1.21 -2.76
N GLY A 462 -34.34 0.11 -2.78
CA GLY A 462 -35.42 0.72 -2.00
C GLY A 462 -36.80 0.80 -2.67
N GLY A 463 -36.99 0.25 -3.88
CA GLY A 463 -38.21 0.42 -4.70
C GLY A 463 -39.24 -0.72 -4.64
N GLY A 464 -39.24 -1.54 -3.60
CA GLY A 464 -40.17 -2.67 -3.46
C GLY A 464 -41.07 -2.63 -2.22
N THR A 465 -41.72 -1.49 -1.91
CA THR A 465 -42.92 -1.56 -1.05
C THR A 465 -44.04 -2.19 -1.85
N MET A 466 -44.26 -3.49 -1.66
CA MET A 466 -45.54 -4.10 -1.98
C MET A 466 -46.63 -3.30 -1.28
N ARG A 467 -47.41 -2.54 -2.05
CA ARG A 467 -48.74 -2.13 -1.64
C ARG A 467 -49.59 -3.42 -1.62
N ALA A 468 -49.84 -3.92 -0.40
CA ALA A 468 -50.95 -4.83 -0.21
C ALA A 468 -52.22 -4.09 -0.58
N GLY A 469 -52.88 -4.54 -1.63
CA GLY A 469 -54.25 -4.24 -1.96
C GLY A 469 -55.10 -5.41 -1.50
#